data_c051d19486927dcb83b30b3d84e875b9
#
_entry.id   c051d19486927dcb83b30b3d84e875b9
#
_cell.length_a   1.000
_cell.length_b   1.000
_cell.length_c   1.000
_cell.angle_alpha   90.00
_cell.angle_beta   90.00
_cell.angle_gamma   90.00
#
_symmetry.space_group_name_H-M   'P 1'
#
loop_
_entity.id
_entity.type
_entity.pdbx_description
1 polymer ?
#
loop_
_entity_poly.entity_id
_entity_poly.type
_entity_poly.pdbx_seq_one_letter_code
_entity_poly.pdbx_strand_id
1 'polypeptide(L)'
;MLALAGCSGQNAEYHPVTKGVTVKAPPPHEHEHGPHSGHLVELGEEEHHAEVVFDAKSAKLTIYILDSTAKKAEPIDAKDVALKLTIDGKSEGFKLSPVPDTGDPKGKSSRFELAGDPDIKAHIKDEEDLKGTVNVTIGNKNFSGDIKHEH
;
A
#
# COMPACT_ATOMS: atom_id res chain seq x y z
N MET A 1 -40.32 -36.85 -43.29
CA MET A 1 -40.14 -36.55 -42.74
C MET A 1 -39.45 -36.09 -41.97
N LEU A 2 -39.08 -35.70 -41.58
CA LEU A 2 -38.62 -35.42 -40.92
C LEU A 2 -38.04 -34.75 -40.15
N ALA A 3 -37.80 -34.37 -39.74
CA ALA A 3 -37.35 -33.84 -39.11
C ALA A 3 -36.76 -33.33 -38.41
N LEU A 4 -36.50 -33.12 -38.17
CA LEU A 4 -36.00 -32.77 -37.50
C LEU A 4 -35.45 -32.18 -36.79
N ALA A 5 -35.22 -31.92 -36.49
CA ALA A 5 -34.86 -31.50 -35.85
C ALA A 5 -34.19 -30.96 -35.18
N GLY A 6 -33.99 -30.76 -34.96
CA GLY A 6 -33.54 -30.23 -34.36
C GLY A 6 -32.90 -29.68 -33.73
N CYS A 7 -32.81 -29.52 -33.57
CA CYS A 7 -32.32 -29.04 -32.96
C CYS A 7 -31.79 -28.52 -32.24
N SER A 8 -31.68 -28.44 -32.11
CA SER A 8 -31.23 -27.92 -31.48
C SER A 8 -30.54 -27.41 -30.77
N GLY A 9 -30.39 -27.39 -30.70
CA GLY A 9 -29.87 -26.83 -30.02
C GLY A 9 -29.05 -26.37 -29.51
N GLN A 10 -29.09 -26.32 -29.73
CA GLN A 10 -28.38 -25.87 -29.20
C GLN A 10 -27.80 -25.17 -28.57
N ASN A 11 -27.97 -25.18 -28.53
CA ASN A 11 -27.47 -24.57 -27.94
C ASN A 11 -26.95 -24.08 -27.17
N ALA A 12 -27.15 -24.25 -27.27
CA ALA A 12 -26.69 -23.75 -26.53
C ALA A 12 -25.99 -23.48 -25.77
N GLU A 13 -25.94 -23.45 -25.88
CA GLU A 13 -25.29 -23.11 -25.26
C GLU A 13 -24.58 -22.53 -24.76
N TYR A 14 -24.77 -22.58 -24.91
CA TYR A 14 -24.11 -21.90 -24.55
C TYR A 14 -23.86 -21.57 -23.79
N HIS A 15 -24.02 -21.55 -23.67
CA HIS A 15 -23.72 -21.15 -23.05
C HIS A 15 -23.38 -20.83 -22.36
N PRO A 16 -23.39 -20.79 -22.33
CA PRO A 16 -22.97 -20.34 -21.77
C PRO A 16 -22.35 -19.91 -21.33
N VAL A 17 -22.44 -19.71 -21.38
CA VAL A 17 -21.77 -19.24 -21.07
C VAL A 17 -21.45 -18.67 -20.61
N THR A 18 -21.70 -18.57 -20.72
CA THR A 18 -21.31 -18.09 -20.36
C THR A 18 -20.96 -17.79 -19.71
N LYS A 19 -21.02 -18.00 -19.69
CA LYS A 19 -20.56 -17.82 -19.08
C LYS A 19 -19.97 -17.35 -18.63
N GLY A 20 -19.80 -17.24 -18.56
CA GLY A 20 -19.22 -16.78 -18.11
C GLY A 20 -18.58 -16.30 -17.72
N VAL A 21 -18.71 -16.13 -17.95
CA VAL A 21 -17.96 -15.65 -17.60
C VAL A 21 -17.75 -15.05 -16.85
N THR A 22 -17.81 -15.27 -16.72
CA THR A 22 -17.76 -14.77 -15.77
C THR A 22 -16.97 -13.90 -15.46
N VAL A 23 -17.31 -13.33 -15.71
CA VAL A 23 -16.60 -12.37 -15.32
C VAL A 23 -16.28 -12.23 -13.98
N LYS A 24 -15.28 -12.23 -13.76
CA LYS A 24 -14.82 -11.93 -12.63
C LYS A 24 -14.82 -10.60 -12.33
N ALA A 25 -15.54 -10.24 -11.39
CA ALA A 25 -15.18 -9.12 -10.60
C ALA A 25 -13.68 -9.19 -10.40
N PRO A 26 -12.98 -8.12 -10.63
CA PRO A 26 -11.58 -8.10 -10.22
C PRO A 26 -11.56 -8.57 -8.78
N PRO A 27 -10.63 -9.43 -8.41
CA PRO A 27 -10.54 -9.87 -7.05
C PRO A 27 -10.56 -8.62 -6.19
N PRO A 28 -11.28 -8.62 -5.09
CA PRO A 28 -11.20 -7.51 -4.17
C PRO A 28 -9.73 -7.27 -4.00
N HIS A 29 -9.34 -6.03 -4.16
CA HIS A 29 -7.97 -5.66 -3.91
C HIS A 29 -7.72 -6.09 -2.48
N GLU A 30 -7.16 -7.26 -2.36
CA GLU A 30 -6.65 -7.66 -1.09
C GLU A 30 -5.69 -6.55 -0.74
N HIS A 31 -5.88 -5.97 0.41
CA HIS A 31 -4.96 -5.00 0.93
C HIS A 31 -3.61 -5.63 0.80
N GLU A 32 -2.89 -5.17 -0.18
CA GLU A 32 -1.58 -5.71 -0.39
C GLU A 32 -0.76 -5.30 0.80
N HIS A 33 -0.41 -6.29 1.57
CA HIS A 33 0.54 -6.09 2.63
C HIS A 33 1.92 -6.25 2.03
N GLY A 34 2.82 -5.40 2.45
CA GLY A 34 4.20 -5.49 2.02
C GLY A 34 4.93 -6.64 2.71
N PRO A 35 6.22 -6.77 2.41
CA PRO A 35 7.05 -7.83 3.00
C PRO A 35 7.13 -7.82 4.53
N HIS A 36 6.78 -6.72 5.17
CA HIS A 36 6.79 -6.59 6.63
C HIS A 36 5.38 -6.63 7.22
N SER A 37 4.40 -7.05 6.42
CA SER A 37 2.99 -7.11 6.80
C SER A 37 2.37 -5.75 7.09
N GLY A 38 2.99 -4.69 6.62
CA GLY A 38 2.46 -3.33 6.74
C GLY A 38 1.56 -2.96 5.57
N HIS A 39 0.96 -1.80 5.68
CA HIS A 39 0.05 -1.28 4.67
C HIS A 39 0.82 -0.68 3.49
N LEU A 40 0.52 -1.11 2.28
CA LEU A 40 1.18 -0.60 1.09
C LEU A 40 0.55 0.69 0.60
N VAL A 41 1.39 1.65 0.26
CA VAL A 41 1.01 2.93 -0.32
C VAL A 41 1.73 3.08 -1.65
N GLU A 42 0.97 3.32 -2.70
CA GLU A 42 1.55 3.57 -4.01
C GLU A 42 2.11 4.99 -4.06
N LEU A 43 3.32 5.12 -4.54
CA LEU A 43 3.99 6.41 -4.71
C LEU A 43 4.11 6.72 -6.21
N GLY A 44 3.54 7.85 -6.60
CA GLY A 44 3.48 8.22 -8.00
C GLY A 44 2.52 7.29 -8.73
N GLU A 45 2.91 6.86 -9.91
CA GLU A 45 2.12 5.91 -10.70
C GLU A 45 2.73 4.51 -10.56
N GLU A 46 2.84 4.04 -9.33
CA GLU A 46 3.44 2.75 -8.98
C GLU A 46 4.94 2.67 -9.31
N GLU A 47 5.59 3.81 -9.39
CA GLU A 47 7.04 3.83 -9.60
C GLU A 47 7.78 3.33 -8.37
N HIS A 48 7.22 3.62 -7.20
CA HIS A 48 7.74 3.18 -5.90
C HIS A 48 6.58 2.87 -4.99
N HIS A 49 6.87 2.22 -3.89
CA HIS A 49 5.87 1.95 -2.86
C HIS A 49 6.43 2.32 -1.49
N ALA A 50 5.54 2.65 -0.58
CA ALA A 50 5.89 2.81 0.82
C ALA A 50 5.08 1.80 1.61
N GLU A 51 5.72 1.08 2.52
CA GLU A 51 5.04 0.17 3.41
C GLU A 51 5.01 0.80 4.78
N VAL A 52 3.83 1.04 5.31
CA VAL A 52 3.65 1.68 6.61
C VAL A 52 3.37 0.62 7.65
N VAL A 53 4.21 0.54 8.66
CA VAL A 53 4.08 -0.41 9.76
C VAL A 53 3.92 0.36 11.06
N PHE A 54 2.92 0.00 11.85
CA PHE A 54 2.69 0.61 13.15
C PHE A 54 2.81 -0.43 14.26
N ASP A 55 3.66 -0.16 15.23
CA ASP A 55 3.78 -1.00 16.43
C ASP A 55 3.04 -0.30 17.57
N ALA A 56 1.88 -0.83 17.91
CA ALA A 56 1.02 -0.24 18.93
C ALA A 56 1.65 -0.27 20.33
N LYS A 57 2.51 -1.22 20.59
CA LYS A 57 3.14 -1.35 21.92
C LYS A 57 4.14 -0.24 22.20
N SER A 58 4.91 0.11 21.21
CA SER A 58 5.93 1.16 21.32
C SER A 58 5.49 2.49 20.71
N ALA A 59 4.32 2.53 20.08
CA ALA A 59 3.83 3.68 19.31
C ALA A 59 4.87 4.11 18.27
N LYS A 60 5.47 3.13 17.61
CA LYS A 60 6.50 3.38 16.61
C LYS A 60 5.93 3.22 15.21
N LEU A 61 6.18 4.23 14.38
CA LEU A 61 5.85 4.17 12.96
C LEU A 61 7.13 3.87 12.19
N THR A 62 7.04 2.94 11.26
CA THR A 62 8.12 2.60 10.36
C THR A 62 7.60 2.67 8.93
N ILE A 63 8.35 3.32 8.06
CA ILE A 63 8.03 3.33 6.63
C ILE A 63 9.21 2.70 5.91
N TYR A 64 8.92 1.67 5.12
CA TYR A 64 9.90 1.03 4.24
C TYR A 64 9.65 1.53 2.81
N ILE A 65 10.70 1.93 2.13
CA ILE A 65 10.60 2.31 0.72
C ILE A 65 10.88 1.07 -0.11
N LEU A 66 9.98 0.77 -1.00
CA LEU A 66 10.03 -0.43 -1.85
C LEU A 66 10.03 -0.02 -3.31
N ASP A 67 10.52 -0.92 -4.14
CA ASP A 67 10.55 -0.70 -5.59
C ASP A 67 9.16 -0.81 -6.22
N SER A 68 9.11 -0.71 -7.55
CA SER A 68 7.85 -0.77 -8.29
C SER A 68 7.10 -2.10 -8.13
N THR A 69 7.79 -3.16 -7.70
CA THR A 69 7.15 -4.45 -7.48
C THR A 69 6.54 -4.56 -6.07
N ALA A 70 6.84 -3.60 -5.19
CA ALA A 70 6.41 -3.60 -3.79
C ALA A 70 6.94 -4.81 -3.01
N LYS A 71 8.03 -5.39 -3.47
CA LYS A 71 8.61 -6.58 -2.84
C LYS A 71 10.04 -6.41 -2.34
N LYS A 72 10.77 -5.50 -2.94
CA LYS A 72 12.17 -5.31 -2.62
C LYS A 72 12.44 -3.93 -2.04
N ALA A 73 13.28 -3.88 -1.02
CA ALA A 73 13.70 -2.63 -0.43
C ALA A 73 14.43 -1.77 -1.45
N GLU A 74 14.10 -0.49 -1.46
CA GLU A 74 14.75 0.48 -2.32
C GLU A 74 15.40 1.57 -1.46
N PRO A 75 16.71 1.47 -1.20
CA PRO A 75 17.41 2.49 -0.40
C PRO A 75 17.46 3.82 -1.14
N ILE A 76 17.11 4.88 -0.45
CA ILE A 76 17.11 6.24 -1.00
C ILE A 76 17.96 7.16 -0.13
N ASP A 77 18.36 8.30 -0.69
CA ASP A 77 19.18 9.27 0.00
C ASP A 77 18.39 10.40 0.66
N ALA A 78 17.09 10.20 0.86
CA ALA A 78 16.25 11.19 1.52
C ALA A 78 16.66 11.36 2.99
N LYS A 79 16.57 12.59 3.46
CA LYS A 79 16.91 12.92 4.85
C LYS A 79 15.78 12.61 5.81
N ASP A 80 14.57 12.54 5.30
CA ASP A 80 13.39 12.16 6.07
C ASP A 80 12.26 11.77 5.11
N VAL A 81 11.23 11.15 5.68
CA VAL A 81 9.99 10.89 4.99
C VAL A 81 8.91 11.64 5.76
N ALA A 82 8.16 12.47 5.06
CA ALA A 82 7.09 13.23 5.69
C ALA A 82 5.79 12.44 5.67
N LEU A 83 5.11 12.45 6.79
CA LEU A 83 3.83 11.77 6.93
C LEU A 83 2.81 12.76 7.46
N LYS A 84 1.72 12.96 6.73
CA LYS A 84 0.61 13.77 7.22
C LYS A 84 -0.48 12.82 7.67
N LEU A 85 -0.85 12.91 8.92
CA LEU A 85 -1.93 12.09 9.48
C LEU A 85 -3.11 12.96 9.87
N THR A 86 -4.30 12.40 9.73
CA THR A 86 -5.51 13.03 10.24
C THR A 86 -5.72 12.54 11.67
N ILE A 87 -5.57 13.44 12.61
CA ILE A 87 -5.76 13.17 14.03
C ILE A 87 -6.86 14.11 14.54
N ASP A 88 -7.93 13.54 15.07
CA ASP A 88 -9.10 14.29 15.55
C ASP A 88 -9.66 15.26 14.48
N GLY A 89 -9.67 14.81 13.22
CA GLY A 89 -10.17 15.60 12.11
C GLY A 89 -9.22 16.68 11.62
N LYS A 90 -8.02 16.75 12.18
CA LYS A 90 -7.01 17.73 11.78
C LYS A 90 -5.82 17.05 11.14
N SER A 91 -5.24 17.70 10.15
CA SER A 91 -4.05 17.18 9.47
C SER A 91 -2.81 17.62 10.23
N GLU A 92 -2.02 16.66 10.68
CA GLU A 92 -0.78 16.93 11.39
C GLU A 92 0.40 16.29 10.65
N GLY A 93 1.51 17.00 10.60
CA GLY A 93 2.70 16.55 9.90
C GLY A 93 3.73 15.93 10.83
N PHE A 94 4.28 14.81 10.42
CA PHE A 94 5.33 14.10 11.14
C PHE A 94 6.49 13.82 10.18
N LYS A 95 7.68 13.69 10.74
CA LYS A 95 8.86 13.32 9.96
C LYS A 95 9.49 12.08 10.54
N LEU A 96 9.74 11.12 9.68
CA LEU A 96 10.43 9.89 10.05
C LEU A 96 11.88 10.01 9.62
N SER A 97 12.78 9.65 10.51
CA SER A 97 14.22 9.72 10.26
C SER A 97 14.76 8.43 9.65
N PRO A 98 15.79 8.52 8.81
CA PRO A 98 16.36 7.31 8.21
C PRO A 98 17.02 6.44 9.26
N VAL A 99 16.71 5.15 9.21
CA VAL A 99 17.33 4.11 10.02
C VAL A 99 17.73 3.00 9.05
N PRO A 100 18.92 3.10 8.45
CA PRO A 100 19.32 2.16 7.41
C PRO A 100 19.13 0.72 7.82
N ASP A 101 18.54 -0.07 6.92
CA ASP A 101 18.33 -1.49 7.13
C ASP A 101 19.58 -2.27 6.70
N THR A 102 19.63 -3.53 7.10
CA THR A 102 20.74 -4.40 6.72
C THR A 102 20.82 -4.48 5.18
N GLY A 103 21.97 -4.18 4.64
CA GLY A 103 22.19 -4.20 3.20
C GLY A 103 22.03 -2.87 2.51
N ASP A 104 21.54 -1.84 3.21
CA ASP A 104 21.46 -0.51 2.61
C ASP A 104 22.86 0.08 2.40
N PRO A 105 23.10 0.68 1.23
CA PRO A 105 24.38 1.35 0.99
C PRO A 105 24.61 2.52 1.94
N LYS A 106 25.85 2.84 2.18
CA LYS A 106 26.21 3.98 3.02
C LYS A 106 25.59 5.27 2.47
N GLY A 107 24.95 6.02 3.35
CA GLY A 107 24.31 7.28 2.99
C GLY A 107 22.91 7.12 2.42
N LYS A 108 22.40 5.91 2.37
CA LYS A 108 21.03 5.63 1.91
C LYS A 108 20.28 4.82 2.94
N SER A 109 18.97 4.91 2.90
CA SER A 109 18.12 4.13 3.79
C SER A 109 16.85 3.71 3.07
N SER A 110 16.46 2.46 3.25
CA SER A 110 15.16 1.97 2.81
C SER A 110 14.15 1.99 3.95
N ARG A 111 14.58 2.33 5.18
CA ARG A 111 13.72 2.33 6.35
C ARG A 111 13.79 3.67 7.07
N PHE A 112 12.61 4.17 7.46
CA PHE A 112 12.47 5.43 8.19
C PHE A 112 11.58 5.20 9.39
N GLU A 113 11.94 5.77 10.54
CA GLU A 113 11.21 5.52 11.79
C GLU A 113 10.91 6.79 12.55
N LEU A 114 9.78 6.75 13.27
CA LEU A 114 9.40 7.76 14.26
C LEU A 114 8.86 7.02 15.48
N ALA A 115 9.44 7.25 16.63
CA ALA A 115 9.05 6.58 17.85
C ALA A 115 8.80 7.59 18.96
N GLY A 116 7.88 7.24 19.85
CA GLY A 116 7.65 8.02 21.06
C GLY A 116 6.92 9.35 20.87
N ASP A 117 6.32 9.57 19.72
CA ASP A 117 5.55 10.79 19.51
C ASP A 117 4.29 10.76 20.39
N PRO A 118 4.05 11.79 21.21
CA PRO A 118 2.92 11.79 22.13
C PRO A 118 1.56 11.85 21.44
N ASP A 119 1.45 12.52 20.32
CA ASP A 119 0.17 12.63 19.61
C ASP A 119 -0.18 11.29 18.94
N ILE A 120 0.81 10.65 18.35
CA ILE A 120 0.62 9.33 17.77
C ILE A 120 0.23 8.35 18.86
N LYS A 121 0.94 8.38 19.98
CA LYS A 121 0.66 7.48 21.10
C LYS A 121 -0.74 7.67 21.65
N ALA A 122 -1.22 8.90 21.69
CA ALA A 122 -2.53 9.21 22.25
C ALA A 122 -3.68 8.82 21.33
N HIS A 123 -3.51 8.95 20.01
CA HIS A 123 -4.62 8.87 19.06
C HIS A 123 -4.59 7.66 18.12
N ILE A 124 -3.42 7.08 17.89
CA ILE A 124 -3.30 5.92 17.01
C ILE A 124 -3.16 4.67 17.86
N LYS A 125 -4.10 3.76 17.75
CA LYS A 125 -4.12 2.53 18.54
C LYS A 125 -3.76 1.31 17.71
N ASP A 126 -4.06 1.37 16.44
CA ASP A 126 -3.70 0.30 15.52
C ASP A 126 -3.47 0.88 14.11
N GLU A 127 -3.12 0.02 13.19
CA GLU A 127 -2.80 0.43 11.84
C GLU A 127 -4.00 1.01 11.10
N GLU A 128 -5.20 0.60 11.46
CA GLU A 128 -6.42 1.10 10.81
C GLU A 128 -6.74 2.55 11.17
N ASP A 129 -6.18 3.05 12.26
CA ASP A 129 -6.34 4.46 12.63
C ASP A 129 -5.48 5.38 11.77
N LEU A 130 -4.53 4.82 11.03
CA LEU A 130 -3.64 5.62 10.19
C LEU A 130 -4.36 6.10 8.94
N LYS A 131 -4.62 7.38 8.87
CA LYS A 131 -5.22 8.01 7.70
C LYS A 131 -4.40 9.23 7.34
N GLY A 132 -3.96 9.29 6.11
CA GLY A 132 -3.15 10.43 5.71
C GLY A 132 -2.38 10.19 4.43
N THR A 133 -1.29 10.92 4.28
CA THR A 133 -0.50 10.94 3.06
C THR A 133 0.98 10.80 3.39
N VAL A 134 1.65 9.93 2.67
CA VAL A 134 3.11 9.77 2.73
C VAL A 134 3.72 10.65 1.65
N ASN A 135 4.73 11.44 2.00
CA ASN A 135 5.46 12.28 1.05
C ASN A 135 6.94 12.00 1.18
N VAL A 136 7.59 11.73 0.07
CA VAL A 136 9.01 11.43 0.06
C VAL A 136 9.67 11.96 -1.21
N THR A 137 10.90 12.40 -1.10
CA THR A 137 11.71 12.82 -2.25
C THR A 137 12.68 11.70 -2.58
N ILE A 138 12.59 11.18 -3.78
CA ILE A 138 13.48 10.13 -4.27
C ILE A 138 14.22 10.70 -5.47
N GLY A 139 15.54 10.80 -5.34
CA GLY A 139 16.33 11.52 -6.33
C GLY A 139 15.97 13.00 -6.26
N ASN A 140 15.51 13.57 -7.35
CA ASN A 140 15.09 14.96 -7.41
C ASN A 140 13.58 15.09 -7.59
N LYS A 141 12.83 14.02 -7.36
CA LYS A 141 11.40 13.99 -7.62
C LYS A 141 10.63 13.73 -6.33
N ASN A 142 9.56 14.49 -6.12
CA ASN A 142 8.68 14.30 -4.98
C ASN A 142 7.59 13.30 -5.34
N PHE A 143 7.38 12.37 -4.44
CA PHE A 143 6.33 11.37 -4.57
C PHE A 143 5.38 11.48 -3.38
N SER A 144 4.12 11.24 -3.61
CA SER A 144 3.14 11.18 -2.53
C SER A 144 2.14 10.07 -2.80
N GLY A 145 1.60 9.52 -1.74
CA GLY A 145 0.57 8.51 -1.83
C GLY A 145 -0.29 8.52 -0.58
N ASP A 146 -1.55 8.18 -0.74
CA ASP A 146 -2.50 8.17 0.37
C ASP A 146 -2.56 6.81 1.03
N ILE A 147 -2.62 6.83 2.36
CA ILE A 147 -2.88 5.62 3.13
C ILE A 147 -4.37 5.36 3.00
N LYS A 148 -4.73 4.27 2.33
CA LYS A 148 -6.12 3.92 2.09
C LYS A 148 -6.46 2.64 2.83
N HIS A 149 -7.58 2.68 3.52
CA HIS A 149 -8.16 1.48 4.11
C HIS A 149 -9.45 1.22 3.34
N GLU A 150 -9.46 0.17 2.57
CA GLU A 150 -10.67 -0.24 1.87
C GLU A 150 -11.42 -1.25 2.73
N HIS A 151 -12.67 -0.99 2.88
CA HIS A 151 -13.56 -1.87 3.65
C HIS A 151 -14.49 -2.65 2.73
#